data_43189fbd9450d806b81facf87f0b495e
#
_entry.id   43189fbd9450d806b81facf87f0b495e
#
_cell.length_a   1.000
_cell.length_b   1.000
_cell.length_c   1.000
_cell.angle_alpha   90.00
_cell.angle_beta   90.00
_cell.angle_gamma   90.00
#
_symmetry.space_group_name_H-M   'P 1'
#
loop_
_entity.id
_entity.type
_entity.pdbx_description
1 polymer ?
#
loop_
_entity_poly.entity_id
_entity_poly.type
_entity_poly.pdbx_seq_one_letter_code
_entity_poly.pdbx_strand_id
1 'polypeptide(L)'
;MKEISKVKTFLEGNIESLISEFNILKKLHYILISNLYFSYQDNEYIFLILDYLPGGTLRNQIPDTPSLIFSENQIKFLISNIILSLEYIHNQGIIHRDLKPENLLFDNEGYLHLTDFGISKIYNSENTKIFDISGTPGYISPEIIKREPQNFVSDFFGLGIIVYELIFGKRPFEGKNKDEIAENILNKKIYLNEKNMKKNFSGDAADFINKLLQKKNKQRLGSRGIDEIKSHKWLEDIDWISIEYKNIDAGNLGILDILKRNRNNNKILEDFNFKSKIDKYNNILNKINKENIFKNFFYNYIDDKNKDDNGNIFSIKDE
;
A
#
# COMPACT_ATOMS: atom_id res chain seq x y z
N MET A 1 -13.70 -5.22 8.24
CA MET A 1 -14.07 -3.99 9.00
C MET A 1 -12.83 -3.50 9.73
N LYS A 2 -12.51 -2.19 9.64
CA LYS A 2 -11.45 -1.51 10.40
C LYS A 2 -12.14 -0.68 11.49
N GLU A 3 -11.83 -0.99 12.75
CA GLU A 3 -12.35 -0.28 13.93
C GLU A 3 -11.27 0.70 14.42
N ILE A 4 -11.63 1.95 14.65
CA ILE A 4 -10.70 3.03 14.99
C ILE A 4 -11.22 3.74 16.24
N SER A 5 -10.45 3.68 17.33
CA SER A 5 -10.80 4.36 18.57
C SER A 5 -10.61 5.87 18.47
N LYS A 6 -11.69 6.63 18.69
CA LYS A 6 -11.68 8.11 18.68
C LYS A 6 -10.72 8.67 19.74
N VAL A 7 -10.73 8.07 20.93
CA VAL A 7 -9.85 8.49 22.05
C VAL A 7 -8.39 8.28 21.70
N LYS A 8 -8.05 7.09 21.17
CA LYS A 8 -6.67 6.80 20.78
C LYS A 8 -6.19 7.75 19.69
N THR A 9 -6.99 7.95 18.65
CA THR A 9 -6.69 8.89 17.55
C THR A 9 -6.48 10.32 18.05
N PHE A 10 -7.31 10.79 18.99
CA PHE A 10 -7.19 12.11 19.60
C PHE A 10 -5.91 12.25 20.43
N LEU A 11 -5.60 11.27 21.29
CA LEU A 11 -4.42 11.29 22.15
C LEU A 11 -3.10 11.21 21.38
N GLU A 12 -3.10 10.51 20.27
CA GLU A 12 -1.93 10.37 19.38
C GLU A 12 -1.78 11.58 18.41
N GLY A 13 -2.74 12.50 18.39
CA GLY A 13 -2.73 13.64 17.47
C GLY A 13 -2.97 13.26 15.99
N ASN A 14 -3.56 12.08 15.72
CA ASN A 14 -3.70 11.50 14.39
C ASN A 14 -5.02 11.85 13.68
N ILE A 15 -5.77 12.84 14.17
CA ILE A 15 -7.10 13.19 13.63
C ILE A 15 -7.02 13.63 12.16
N GLU A 16 -6.10 14.53 11.83
CA GLU A 16 -5.94 15.03 10.47
C GLU A 16 -5.52 13.91 9.49
N SER A 17 -4.67 13.00 9.96
CA SER A 17 -4.24 11.82 9.20
C SER A 17 -5.41 10.91 8.91
N LEU A 18 -6.26 10.63 9.89
CA LEU A 18 -7.47 9.82 9.74
C LEU A 18 -8.48 10.45 8.80
N ILE A 19 -8.71 11.77 8.91
CA ILE A 19 -9.59 12.51 8.00
C ILE A 19 -9.04 12.45 6.56
N SER A 20 -7.73 12.61 6.39
CA SER A 20 -7.07 12.52 5.09
C SER A 20 -7.23 11.11 4.49
N GLU A 21 -6.94 10.05 5.26
CA GLU A 21 -7.15 8.66 4.85
C GLU A 21 -8.59 8.41 4.40
N PHE A 22 -9.56 8.83 5.21
CA PHE A 22 -10.97 8.68 4.90
C PHE A 22 -11.38 9.39 3.61
N ASN A 23 -10.93 10.64 3.42
CA ASN A 23 -11.22 11.40 2.22
C ASN A 23 -10.56 10.81 0.95
N ILE A 24 -9.38 10.19 1.09
CA ILE A 24 -8.74 9.46 0.01
C ILE A 24 -9.55 8.21 -0.32
N LEU A 25 -9.87 7.39 0.68
CA LEU A 25 -10.62 6.14 0.48
C LEU A 25 -11.98 6.36 -0.20
N LYS A 26 -12.67 7.45 0.11
CA LYS A 26 -13.94 7.82 -0.55
C LYS A 26 -13.82 8.08 -2.05
N LYS A 27 -12.66 8.56 -2.50
CA LYS A 27 -12.40 8.90 -3.91
C LYS A 27 -11.94 7.71 -4.73
N LEU A 28 -11.40 6.69 -4.05
CA LEU A 28 -10.78 5.55 -4.70
C LEU A 28 -11.78 4.40 -4.84
N HIS A 29 -11.90 3.87 -6.07
CA HIS A 29 -12.61 2.63 -6.31
C HIS A 29 -11.96 1.90 -7.48
N TYR A 30 -11.21 0.84 -7.17
CA TYR A 30 -10.47 0.07 -8.15
C TYR A 30 -10.30 -1.39 -7.72
N ILE A 31 -10.23 -2.28 -8.69
CA ILE A 31 -10.26 -3.73 -8.47
C ILE A 31 -9.04 -4.27 -7.69
N LEU A 32 -7.91 -3.56 -7.70
CA LEU A 32 -6.65 -3.96 -7.04
C LEU A 32 -6.28 -3.05 -5.87
N ILE A 33 -7.24 -2.35 -5.27
CA ILE A 33 -7.07 -1.64 -4.00
C ILE A 33 -8.12 -2.11 -2.99
N SER A 34 -7.89 -1.82 -1.70
CA SER A 34 -8.90 -2.06 -0.67
C SER A 34 -9.93 -0.94 -0.69
N ASN A 35 -11.12 -1.21 -1.25
CA ASN A 35 -12.19 -0.23 -1.43
C ASN A 35 -12.96 -0.01 -0.15
N LEU A 36 -13.42 1.23 0.07
CA LEU A 36 -14.34 1.61 1.13
C LEU A 36 -15.79 1.53 0.63
N TYR A 37 -16.64 0.72 1.29
CA TYR A 37 -18.06 0.61 0.96
C TYR A 37 -18.93 1.46 1.88
N PHE A 38 -18.69 1.38 3.18
CA PHE A 38 -19.45 2.12 4.18
C PHE A 38 -18.52 2.63 5.27
N SER A 39 -18.91 3.74 5.88
CA SER A 39 -18.37 4.16 7.16
C SER A 39 -19.49 4.64 8.06
N TYR A 40 -19.38 4.32 9.32
CA TYR A 40 -20.26 4.80 10.37
C TYR A 40 -19.48 4.98 11.67
N GLN A 41 -20.10 5.54 12.68
CA GLN A 41 -19.49 5.76 13.98
C GLN A 41 -20.52 5.61 15.09
N ASP A 42 -20.04 5.19 16.24
CA ASP A 42 -20.76 5.30 17.50
C ASP A 42 -20.11 6.36 18.41
N ASN A 43 -20.37 6.32 19.71
CA ASN A 43 -19.79 7.29 20.65
C ASN A 43 -18.26 7.13 20.80
N GLU A 44 -17.70 5.92 20.66
CA GLU A 44 -16.33 5.57 20.98
C GLU A 44 -15.46 5.30 19.76
N TYR A 45 -16.05 4.77 18.70
CA TYR A 45 -15.35 4.24 17.54
C TYR A 45 -15.85 4.80 16.21
N ILE A 46 -14.96 4.75 15.22
CA ILE A 46 -15.25 4.92 13.80
C ILE A 46 -15.03 3.56 13.16
N PHE A 47 -15.96 3.15 12.28
CA PHE A 47 -15.93 1.89 11.57
C PHE A 47 -15.83 2.13 10.07
N LEU A 48 -14.83 1.51 9.43
CA LEU A 48 -14.68 1.50 7.98
C LEU A 48 -14.93 0.09 7.48
N ILE A 49 -15.90 -0.07 6.60
CA ILE A 49 -16.21 -1.34 5.95
C ILE A 49 -15.49 -1.37 4.61
N LEU A 50 -14.46 -2.19 4.56
CA LEU A 50 -13.53 -2.33 3.43
C LEU A 50 -13.66 -3.72 2.79
N ASP A 51 -13.05 -3.91 1.63
CA ASP A 51 -12.89 -5.23 1.02
C ASP A 51 -12.37 -6.25 2.03
N TYR A 52 -12.90 -7.46 1.94
CA TYR A 52 -12.39 -8.59 2.70
C TYR A 52 -11.31 -9.33 1.88
N LEU A 53 -10.08 -9.29 2.34
CA LEU A 53 -8.90 -9.83 1.69
C LEU A 53 -8.33 -11.02 2.50
N PRO A 54 -8.87 -12.23 2.34
CA PRO A 54 -8.59 -13.36 3.22
C PRO A 54 -7.24 -14.04 2.98
N GLY A 55 -6.53 -13.69 1.91
CA GLY A 55 -5.25 -14.31 1.55
C GLY A 55 -4.09 -13.88 2.44
N GLY A 56 -4.29 -12.89 3.34
CA GLY A 56 -3.25 -12.35 4.21
C GLY A 56 -2.30 -11.40 3.48
N THR A 57 -1.28 -10.92 4.19
CA THR A 57 -0.31 -9.95 3.65
C THR A 57 0.78 -10.63 2.82
N LEU A 58 1.35 -9.89 1.86
CA LEU A 58 2.54 -10.33 1.13
C LEU A 58 3.71 -10.57 2.10
N ARG A 59 3.79 -9.82 3.21
CA ARG A 59 4.79 -10.04 4.28
C ARG A 59 4.74 -11.46 4.82
N ASN A 60 3.56 -12.00 5.03
CA ASN A 60 3.38 -13.37 5.55
C ASN A 60 3.87 -14.45 4.59
N GLN A 61 4.10 -14.10 3.32
CA GLN A 61 4.59 -15.02 2.29
C GLN A 61 6.12 -14.93 2.10
N ILE A 62 6.77 -13.91 2.67
CA ILE A 62 8.24 -13.74 2.62
C ILE A 62 8.82 -14.36 3.88
N PRO A 63 9.62 -15.46 3.80
CA PRO A 63 10.19 -16.09 4.98
C PRO A 63 11.31 -15.26 5.58
N ASP A 64 11.56 -15.48 6.87
CA ASP A 64 12.71 -14.90 7.58
C ASP A 64 14.07 -15.51 7.13
N THR A 65 14.03 -16.63 6.38
CA THR A 65 15.22 -17.27 5.81
C THR A 65 15.29 -17.04 4.31
N PRO A 66 16.50 -16.94 3.71
CA PRO A 66 16.68 -16.66 2.29
C PRO A 66 16.29 -17.86 1.38
N SER A 67 15.08 -18.36 1.50
CA SER A 67 14.53 -19.39 0.62
C SER A 67 13.80 -18.73 -0.56
N LEU A 68 13.90 -19.34 -1.73
CA LEU A 68 13.14 -18.90 -2.91
C LEU A 68 11.70 -19.36 -2.74
N ILE A 69 10.76 -18.43 -2.63
CA ILE A 69 9.35 -18.77 -2.52
C ILE A 69 8.65 -18.63 -3.86
N PHE A 70 8.95 -17.53 -4.55
CA PHE A 70 8.31 -17.18 -5.79
C PHE A 70 9.25 -17.40 -6.98
N SER A 71 8.72 -17.96 -8.06
CA SER A 71 9.39 -17.97 -9.36
C SER A 71 9.37 -16.56 -9.98
N GLU A 72 10.18 -16.33 -11.00
CA GLU A 72 10.22 -15.06 -11.71
C GLU A 72 8.86 -14.66 -12.28
N ASN A 73 8.11 -15.60 -12.88
CA ASN A 73 6.78 -15.35 -13.43
C ASN A 73 5.75 -15.01 -12.33
N GLN A 74 5.85 -15.65 -11.16
CA GLN A 74 5.00 -15.32 -10.01
C GLN A 74 5.30 -13.90 -9.53
N ILE A 75 6.57 -13.51 -9.44
CA ILE A 75 6.95 -12.14 -9.05
C ILE A 75 6.46 -11.13 -10.08
N LYS A 76 6.62 -11.38 -11.38
CA LYS A 76 6.09 -10.51 -12.44
C LYS A 76 4.59 -10.28 -12.27
N PHE A 77 3.82 -11.36 -12.04
CA PHE A 77 2.38 -11.26 -11.79
C PHE A 77 2.06 -10.39 -10.57
N LEU A 78 2.71 -10.64 -9.42
CA LEU A 78 2.49 -9.87 -8.18
C LEU A 78 2.85 -8.39 -8.37
N ILE A 79 3.99 -8.12 -9.01
CA ILE A 79 4.45 -6.74 -9.27
C ILE A 79 3.52 -6.01 -10.23
N SER A 80 2.96 -6.71 -11.21
CA SER A 80 1.99 -6.09 -12.14
C SER A 80 0.71 -5.65 -11.44
N ASN A 81 0.23 -6.38 -10.41
CA ASN A 81 -0.89 -5.93 -9.57
C ASN A 81 -0.54 -4.63 -8.84
N ILE A 82 0.68 -4.53 -8.30
CA ILE A 82 1.15 -3.33 -7.60
C ILE A 82 1.28 -2.15 -8.56
N ILE A 83 1.84 -2.37 -9.75
CA ILE A 83 2.01 -1.33 -10.78
C ILE A 83 0.65 -0.77 -11.21
N LEU A 84 -0.35 -1.61 -11.48
CA LEU A 84 -1.70 -1.17 -11.81
C LEU A 84 -2.37 -0.41 -10.66
N SER A 85 -2.18 -0.85 -9.43
CA SER A 85 -2.67 -0.12 -8.24
C SER A 85 -2.04 1.26 -8.11
N LEU A 86 -0.71 1.36 -8.32
CA LEU A 86 0.01 2.63 -8.31
C LEU A 86 -0.42 3.54 -9.46
N GLU A 87 -0.57 2.99 -10.68
CA GLU A 87 -1.08 3.73 -11.84
C GLU A 87 -2.42 4.38 -11.53
N TYR A 88 -3.35 3.60 -10.97
CA TYR A 88 -4.67 4.10 -10.62
C TYR A 88 -4.61 5.24 -9.61
N ILE A 89 -3.92 5.06 -8.47
CA ILE A 89 -3.88 6.10 -7.43
C ILE A 89 -3.09 7.34 -7.87
N HIS A 90 -2.01 7.17 -8.65
CA HIS A 90 -1.22 8.28 -9.19
C HIS A 90 -2.03 9.10 -10.19
N ASN A 91 -2.87 8.47 -11.02
CA ASN A 91 -3.81 9.15 -11.92
C ASN A 91 -4.90 9.93 -11.16
N GLN A 92 -5.22 9.52 -9.91
CA GLN A 92 -6.07 10.29 -8.99
C GLN A 92 -5.30 11.39 -8.22
N GLY A 93 -4.03 11.61 -8.56
CA GLY A 93 -3.17 12.57 -7.89
C GLY A 93 -2.76 12.16 -6.47
N ILE A 94 -2.70 10.87 -6.14
CA ILE A 94 -2.39 10.39 -4.78
C ILE A 94 -1.05 9.67 -4.79
N ILE A 95 -0.14 10.03 -3.85
CA ILE A 95 1.09 9.30 -3.56
C ILE A 95 0.83 8.43 -2.33
N HIS A 96 1.18 7.13 -2.40
CA HIS A 96 0.93 6.17 -1.31
C HIS A 96 1.86 6.38 -0.12
N ARG A 97 3.18 6.50 -0.35
CA ARG A 97 4.24 6.80 0.62
C ARG A 97 4.60 5.70 1.62
N ASP A 98 3.80 4.64 1.74
CA ASP A 98 4.09 3.49 2.62
C ASP A 98 3.96 2.16 1.86
N LEU A 99 4.53 2.09 0.66
CA LEU A 99 4.53 0.87 -0.12
C LEU A 99 5.49 -0.15 0.51
N LYS A 100 4.91 -1.24 1.04
CA LYS A 100 5.62 -2.33 1.73
C LYS A 100 4.79 -3.62 1.69
N PRO A 101 5.39 -4.80 1.90
CA PRO A 101 4.66 -6.07 1.86
C PRO A 101 3.53 -6.20 2.87
N GLU A 102 3.57 -5.48 4.00
CA GLU A 102 2.51 -5.45 5.01
C GLU A 102 1.22 -4.80 4.49
N ASN A 103 1.34 -3.85 3.55
CA ASN A 103 0.23 -3.09 2.96
C ASN A 103 -0.25 -3.67 1.62
N LEU A 104 0.18 -4.88 1.30
CA LEU A 104 -0.21 -5.63 0.10
C LEU A 104 -0.89 -6.91 0.54
N LEU A 105 -2.20 -7.00 0.36
CA LEU A 105 -3.02 -8.11 0.83
C LEU A 105 -3.57 -8.92 -0.35
N PHE A 106 -3.57 -10.23 -0.20
CA PHE A 106 -4.14 -11.14 -1.18
C PHE A 106 -5.65 -11.30 -0.99
N ASP A 107 -6.37 -11.28 -2.10
CA ASP A 107 -7.75 -11.76 -2.14
C ASP A 107 -7.84 -13.30 -2.20
N ASN A 108 -9.05 -13.82 -2.37
CA ASN A 108 -9.30 -15.26 -2.48
C ASN A 108 -8.87 -15.84 -3.84
N GLU A 109 -8.67 -15.02 -4.85
CA GLU A 109 -8.24 -15.39 -6.19
C GLU A 109 -6.71 -15.33 -6.35
N GLY A 110 -5.98 -14.79 -5.35
CA GLY A 110 -4.52 -14.69 -5.35
C GLY A 110 -3.98 -13.40 -5.95
N TYR A 111 -4.84 -12.39 -6.16
CA TYR A 111 -4.42 -11.05 -6.58
C TYR A 111 -4.06 -10.19 -5.38
N LEU A 112 -3.04 -9.34 -5.55
CA LEU A 112 -2.63 -8.36 -4.54
C LEU A 112 -3.46 -7.08 -4.65
N HIS A 113 -3.94 -6.63 -3.51
CA HIS A 113 -4.59 -5.35 -3.33
C HIS A 113 -3.71 -4.42 -2.50
N LEU A 114 -3.57 -3.17 -2.95
CA LEU A 114 -2.92 -2.12 -2.20
C LEU A 114 -3.87 -1.59 -1.11
N THR A 115 -3.36 -1.49 0.12
CA THR A 115 -4.15 -1.11 1.30
C THR A 115 -3.42 -0.04 2.12
N ASP A 116 -4.10 0.53 3.12
CA ASP A 116 -3.57 1.47 4.10
C ASP A 116 -3.07 2.80 3.52
N PHE A 117 -4.00 3.73 3.40
CA PHE A 117 -3.74 5.10 2.92
C PHE A 117 -3.49 6.10 4.05
N GLY A 118 -3.15 5.63 5.26
CA GLY A 118 -3.03 6.44 6.49
C GLY A 118 -1.99 7.56 6.41
N ILE A 119 -0.96 7.43 5.58
CA ILE A 119 0.05 8.48 5.34
C ILE A 119 0.11 8.96 3.89
N SER A 120 -0.85 8.54 3.07
CA SER A 120 -0.96 8.99 1.67
C SER A 120 -1.26 10.47 1.57
N LYS A 121 -0.83 11.10 0.49
CA LYS A 121 -1.05 12.53 0.25
C LYS A 121 -1.61 12.78 -1.14
N ILE A 122 -2.52 13.74 -1.22
CA ILE A 122 -2.94 14.30 -2.51
C ILE A 122 -1.81 15.19 -3.01
N TYR A 123 -1.35 14.92 -4.23
CA TYR A 123 -0.27 15.64 -4.90
C TYR A 123 -0.79 16.33 -6.15
N ASN A 124 -0.57 17.64 -6.21
CA ASN A 124 -0.76 18.44 -7.41
C ASN A 124 0.61 19.05 -7.78
N SER A 125 1.12 18.68 -8.95
CA SER A 125 2.47 19.04 -9.41
C SER A 125 2.75 20.54 -9.39
N GLU A 126 1.71 21.39 -9.53
CA GLU A 126 1.88 22.83 -9.60
C GLU A 126 2.00 23.49 -8.22
N ASN A 127 1.32 22.97 -7.20
CA ASN A 127 1.15 23.67 -5.93
C ASN A 127 1.57 22.86 -4.68
N THR A 128 1.79 21.56 -4.80
CA THR A 128 2.03 20.69 -3.62
C THR A 128 3.50 20.36 -3.47
N LYS A 129 4.11 20.85 -2.40
CA LYS A 129 5.47 20.43 -2.00
C LYS A 129 5.38 19.65 -0.70
N ILE A 130 5.69 18.35 -0.75
CA ILE A 130 5.67 17.43 0.40
C ILE A 130 7.11 17.22 0.84
N PHE A 131 7.43 17.55 2.10
CA PHE A 131 8.78 17.46 2.68
C PHE A 131 8.84 16.63 3.97
N ASP A 132 7.70 16.23 4.51
CA ASP A 132 7.64 15.46 5.76
C ASP A 132 8.25 14.07 5.60
N ILE A 133 8.96 13.62 6.62
CA ILE A 133 9.52 12.27 6.66
C ILE A 133 8.39 11.34 7.16
N SER A 134 7.88 10.50 6.26
CA SER A 134 6.88 9.49 6.59
C SER A 134 7.18 8.21 5.83
N GLY A 135 6.69 7.10 6.34
CA GLY A 135 6.88 5.78 5.76
C GLY A 135 7.67 4.83 6.65
N THR A 136 7.72 3.59 6.24
CA THR A 136 8.36 2.51 7.00
C THR A 136 9.86 2.47 6.69
N PRO A 137 10.75 2.54 7.72
CA PRO A 137 12.19 2.42 7.53
C PRO A 137 12.55 1.19 6.71
N GLY A 138 13.39 1.39 5.69
CA GLY A 138 13.82 0.35 4.75
C GLY A 138 13.02 0.31 3.44
N TYR A 139 11.90 1.04 3.33
CA TYR A 139 11.12 1.19 2.08
C TYR A 139 11.04 2.64 1.61
N ILE A 140 11.35 3.61 2.46
CA ILE A 140 11.33 5.05 2.11
C ILE A 140 12.44 5.39 1.11
N SER A 141 12.13 6.31 0.21
CA SER A 141 13.07 6.74 -0.82
C SER A 141 14.10 7.76 -0.30
N PRO A 142 15.26 7.91 -0.98
CA PRO A 142 16.31 8.85 -0.57
C PRO A 142 15.84 10.30 -0.43
N GLU A 143 14.96 10.76 -1.31
CA GLU A 143 14.40 12.12 -1.28
C GLU A 143 13.55 12.37 -0.02
N ILE A 144 12.83 11.37 0.49
CA ILE A 144 12.08 11.47 1.74
C ILE A 144 13.05 11.66 2.91
N ILE A 145 14.11 10.85 2.99
CA ILE A 145 15.12 10.93 4.05
C ILE A 145 15.81 12.30 4.04
N LYS A 146 16.10 12.85 2.86
CA LYS A 146 16.74 14.15 2.69
C LYS A 146 15.82 15.34 2.86
N ARG A 147 14.51 15.10 3.06
CA ARG A 147 13.48 16.15 3.06
C ARG A 147 13.47 16.97 1.77
N GLU A 148 13.74 16.32 0.64
CA GLU A 148 13.57 16.88 -0.69
C GLU A 148 12.10 16.76 -1.14
N PRO A 149 11.65 17.55 -2.15
CA PRO A 149 10.29 17.44 -2.66
C PRO A 149 9.95 16.03 -3.15
N GLN A 150 8.86 15.47 -2.63
CA GLN A 150 8.35 14.16 -2.99
C GLN A 150 7.38 14.26 -4.16
N ASN A 151 7.31 13.21 -4.97
CA ASN A 151 6.34 13.01 -6.04
C ASN A 151 6.06 11.50 -6.21
N PHE A 152 5.29 11.12 -7.22
CA PHE A 152 4.90 9.73 -7.51
C PHE A 152 6.10 8.77 -7.62
N VAL A 153 7.26 9.26 -8.06
CA VAL A 153 8.48 8.46 -8.24
C VAL A 153 9.01 7.89 -6.92
N SER A 154 8.61 8.46 -5.78
CA SER A 154 8.97 7.94 -4.45
C SER A 154 8.39 6.54 -4.21
N ASP A 155 7.16 6.25 -4.66
CA ASP A 155 6.54 4.93 -4.54
C ASP A 155 7.28 3.88 -5.38
N PHE A 156 7.87 4.26 -6.52
CA PHE A 156 8.64 3.34 -7.38
C PHE A 156 9.96 2.89 -6.74
N PHE A 157 10.53 3.68 -5.83
CA PHE A 157 11.67 3.21 -5.03
C PHE A 157 11.24 2.09 -4.07
N GLY A 158 10.09 2.25 -3.39
CA GLY A 158 9.47 1.21 -2.56
C GLY A 158 9.18 -0.06 -3.36
N LEU A 159 8.66 0.08 -4.59
CA LEU A 159 8.46 -1.04 -5.50
C LEU A 159 9.78 -1.79 -5.76
N GLY A 160 10.86 -1.07 -6.03
CA GLY A 160 12.20 -1.65 -6.23
C GLY A 160 12.71 -2.43 -5.02
N ILE A 161 12.44 -1.94 -3.80
CA ILE A 161 12.75 -2.65 -2.55
C ILE A 161 11.95 -3.95 -2.47
N ILE A 162 10.65 -3.93 -2.78
CA ILE A 162 9.79 -5.11 -2.74
C ILE A 162 10.26 -6.16 -3.75
N VAL A 163 10.55 -5.77 -5.00
CA VAL A 163 11.07 -6.71 -6.01
C VAL A 163 12.37 -7.37 -5.54
N TYR A 164 13.28 -6.57 -5.00
CA TYR A 164 14.53 -7.09 -4.45
C TYR A 164 14.26 -8.09 -3.31
N GLU A 165 13.37 -7.74 -2.39
CA GLU A 165 13.03 -8.57 -1.23
C GLU A 165 12.36 -9.88 -1.64
N LEU A 166 11.46 -9.88 -2.62
CA LEU A 166 10.82 -11.08 -3.16
C LEU A 166 11.84 -12.05 -3.78
N ILE A 167 12.87 -11.51 -4.45
CA ILE A 167 13.91 -12.32 -5.09
C ILE A 167 14.94 -12.84 -4.07
N PHE A 168 15.40 -11.97 -3.17
CA PHE A 168 16.53 -12.30 -2.29
C PHE A 168 16.11 -12.78 -0.89
N GLY A 169 14.85 -12.59 -0.48
CA GLY A 169 14.34 -12.92 0.85
C GLY A 169 14.81 -11.95 1.94
N LYS A 170 15.40 -10.81 1.56
CA LYS A 170 15.85 -9.74 2.46
C LYS A 170 15.85 -8.41 1.74
N ARG A 171 15.79 -7.32 2.51
CA ARG A 171 15.84 -5.96 1.94
C ARG A 171 17.26 -5.61 1.45
N PRO A 172 17.39 -4.76 0.44
CA PRO A 172 18.72 -4.32 -0.07
C PRO A 172 19.47 -3.42 0.91
N PHE A 173 18.73 -2.71 1.77
CA PHE A 173 19.24 -1.78 2.77
C PHE A 173 18.79 -2.21 4.16
N GLU A 174 19.71 -2.77 4.94
CA GLU A 174 19.50 -3.24 6.30
C GLU A 174 20.39 -2.44 7.25
N GLY A 175 20.07 -2.41 8.53
CA GLY A 175 20.84 -1.73 9.58
C GLY A 175 20.30 -2.09 10.95
N LYS A 176 21.07 -1.85 12.00
CA LYS A 176 20.74 -2.17 13.40
C LYS A 176 19.66 -1.23 13.97
N ASN A 177 19.52 -0.06 13.39
CA ASN A 177 18.56 0.96 13.78
C ASN A 177 18.11 1.77 12.56
N LYS A 178 17.14 2.67 12.75
CA LYS A 178 16.57 3.50 11.68
C LYS A 178 17.58 4.40 10.99
N ASP A 179 18.56 4.91 11.76
CA ASP A 179 19.56 5.84 11.23
C ASP A 179 20.57 5.11 10.32
N GLU A 180 21.02 3.93 10.71
CA GLU A 180 21.89 3.09 9.88
C GLU A 180 21.19 2.62 8.60
N ILE A 181 19.89 2.27 8.69
CA ILE A 181 19.08 1.94 7.51
C ILE A 181 19.00 3.16 6.57
N ALA A 182 18.73 4.35 7.11
CA ALA A 182 18.65 5.59 6.33
C ALA A 182 19.99 5.92 5.67
N GLU A 183 21.10 5.78 6.40
CA GLU A 183 22.45 5.96 5.86
C GLU A 183 22.75 4.98 4.71
N ASN A 184 22.38 3.71 4.87
CA ASN A 184 22.53 2.71 3.82
C ASN A 184 21.66 3.01 2.60
N ILE A 185 20.41 3.49 2.79
CA ILE A 185 19.57 3.95 1.69
C ILE A 185 20.23 5.12 0.94
N LEU A 186 20.85 6.05 1.64
CA LEU A 186 21.49 7.20 1.01
C LEU A 186 22.79 6.84 0.28
N ASN A 187 23.65 6.02 0.89
CA ASN A 187 25.05 5.86 0.49
C ASN A 187 25.36 4.54 -0.22
N LYS A 188 24.70 3.43 0.17
CA LYS A 188 24.98 2.12 -0.41
C LYS A 188 24.39 2.03 -1.82
N LYS A 189 25.23 1.72 -2.81
CA LYS A 189 24.79 1.41 -4.17
C LYS A 189 24.43 -0.07 -4.27
N ILE A 190 23.28 -0.34 -4.86
CA ILE A 190 22.89 -1.67 -5.29
C ILE A 190 23.20 -1.77 -6.77
N TYR A 191 23.93 -2.81 -7.14
CA TYR A 191 24.24 -3.14 -8.52
C TYR A 191 24.13 -4.63 -8.71
N LEU A 192 23.11 -5.02 -9.45
CA LEU A 192 22.83 -6.40 -9.80
C LEU A 192 23.24 -6.64 -11.26
N ASN A 193 23.75 -7.83 -11.51
CA ASN A 193 24.05 -8.35 -12.84
C ASN A 193 23.86 -9.88 -12.83
N GLU A 194 24.00 -10.53 -13.94
CA GLU A 194 23.81 -11.99 -14.07
C GLU A 194 24.65 -12.82 -13.09
N LYS A 195 25.85 -12.32 -12.68
CA LYS A 195 26.74 -13.04 -11.78
C LYS A 195 26.28 -13.03 -10.32
N ASN A 196 25.55 -11.99 -9.91
CA ASN A 196 25.11 -11.81 -8.52
C ASN A 196 23.57 -11.93 -8.36
N MET A 197 22.85 -12.17 -9.45
CA MET A 197 21.43 -12.57 -9.40
C MET A 197 21.30 -14.00 -8.93
N LYS A 198 20.14 -14.35 -8.35
CA LYS A 198 19.80 -15.77 -8.09
C LYS A 198 19.67 -16.52 -9.40
N LYS A 199 20.11 -17.79 -9.43
CA LYS A 199 20.28 -18.63 -10.64
C LYS A 199 19.05 -18.73 -11.54
N ASN A 200 17.86 -18.53 -10.98
CA ASN A 200 16.59 -18.69 -11.72
C ASN A 200 15.95 -17.33 -12.10
N PHE A 201 16.73 -16.24 -12.07
CA PHE A 201 16.28 -14.91 -12.44
C PHE A 201 17.09 -14.32 -13.57
N SER A 202 16.41 -13.61 -14.46
CA SER A 202 16.97 -13.04 -15.67
C SER A 202 17.85 -11.80 -15.38
N GLY A 203 18.71 -11.46 -16.34
CA GLY A 203 19.44 -10.18 -16.34
C GLY A 203 18.49 -8.97 -16.45
N ASP A 204 17.32 -9.15 -17.09
CA ASP A 204 16.30 -8.10 -17.20
C ASP A 204 15.65 -7.80 -15.84
N ALA A 205 15.51 -8.80 -14.93
CA ALA A 205 15.11 -8.57 -13.54
C ALA A 205 16.15 -7.74 -12.77
N ALA A 206 17.43 -8.00 -12.99
CA ALA A 206 18.52 -7.23 -12.40
C ALA A 206 18.49 -5.77 -12.86
N ASP A 207 18.31 -5.54 -14.15
CA ASP A 207 18.21 -4.21 -14.75
C ASP A 207 17.01 -3.43 -14.21
N PHE A 208 15.84 -4.08 -14.10
CA PHE A 208 14.62 -3.50 -13.54
C PHE A 208 14.84 -3.00 -12.10
N ILE A 209 15.41 -3.84 -11.23
CA ILE A 209 15.72 -3.46 -9.85
C ILE A 209 16.74 -2.30 -9.82
N ASN A 210 17.82 -2.40 -10.57
CA ASN A 210 18.86 -1.36 -10.62
C ASN A 210 18.29 0.01 -11.03
N LYS A 211 17.35 0.03 -11.97
CA LYS A 211 16.70 1.24 -12.46
C LYS A 211 15.69 1.81 -11.44
N LEU A 212 14.93 0.95 -10.74
CA LEU A 212 14.01 1.40 -9.69
C LEU A 212 14.75 1.93 -8.45
N LEU A 213 15.92 1.35 -8.09
CA LEU A 213 16.69 1.73 -6.91
C LEU A 213 17.66 2.92 -7.16
N GLN A 214 17.52 3.64 -8.28
CA GLN A 214 18.28 4.87 -8.53
C GLN A 214 18.02 5.89 -7.42
N LYS A 215 19.11 6.44 -6.85
CA LYS A 215 19.03 7.40 -5.73
C LYS A 215 18.45 8.74 -6.16
N LYS A 216 18.77 9.17 -7.39
CA LYS A 216 18.23 10.39 -7.97
C LYS A 216 16.89 10.07 -8.61
N ASN A 217 15.81 10.69 -8.10
CA ASN A 217 14.46 10.46 -8.58
C ASN A 217 14.30 10.70 -10.10
N LYS A 218 14.99 11.69 -10.67
CA LYS A 218 14.97 11.98 -12.13
C LYS A 218 15.62 10.89 -13.00
N GLN A 219 16.43 10.00 -12.42
CA GLN A 219 17.10 8.88 -13.11
C GLN A 219 16.41 7.54 -12.81
N ARG A 220 15.44 7.54 -11.89
CA ARG A 220 14.70 6.35 -11.49
C ARG A 220 13.73 5.96 -12.58
N LEU A 221 13.57 4.67 -12.81
CA LEU A 221 12.55 4.12 -13.70
C LEU A 221 11.16 4.61 -13.24
N GLY A 222 10.33 5.06 -14.18
CA GLY A 222 9.06 5.72 -13.89
C GLY A 222 9.15 7.25 -13.71
N SER A 223 10.35 7.85 -13.81
CA SER A 223 10.50 9.31 -13.71
C SER A 223 9.78 10.08 -14.82
N ARG A 224 9.49 9.44 -15.94
CA ARG A 224 8.74 9.97 -17.09
C ARG A 224 7.28 9.46 -17.15
N GLY A 225 6.84 8.74 -16.11
CA GLY A 225 5.50 8.16 -16.00
C GLY A 225 5.52 6.64 -15.85
N ILE A 226 4.36 6.08 -15.49
CA ILE A 226 4.19 4.65 -15.22
C ILE A 226 4.44 3.78 -16.45
N ASP A 227 4.18 4.30 -17.66
CA ASP A 227 4.40 3.59 -18.92
C ASP A 227 5.87 3.21 -19.12
N GLU A 228 6.80 3.99 -18.57
CA GLU A 228 8.22 3.65 -18.57
C GLU A 228 8.49 2.34 -17.79
N ILE A 229 7.72 2.08 -16.72
CA ILE A 229 7.79 0.85 -15.94
C ILE A 229 7.14 -0.31 -16.68
N LYS A 230 5.93 -0.10 -17.21
CA LYS A 230 5.15 -1.13 -17.92
C LYS A 230 5.84 -1.60 -19.20
N SER A 231 6.56 -0.71 -19.88
CA SER A 231 7.30 -1.03 -21.11
C SER A 231 8.72 -1.57 -20.88
N HIS A 232 9.13 -1.76 -19.62
CA HIS A 232 10.44 -2.33 -19.33
C HIS A 232 10.54 -3.77 -19.82
N LYS A 233 11.67 -4.15 -20.43
CA LYS A 233 11.90 -5.47 -21.04
C LYS A 233 11.56 -6.64 -20.12
N TRP A 234 11.79 -6.51 -18.83
CA TRP A 234 11.42 -7.54 -17.84
C TRP A 234 9.93 -7.84 -17.79
N LEU A 235 9.08 -6.88 -18.17
CA LEU A 235 7.61 -6.96 -18.12
C LEU A 235 6.97 -7.00 -19.53
N GLU A 236 7.77 -7.22 -20.60
CA GLU A 236 7.28 -7.17 -21.99
C GLU A 236 6.24 -8.25 -22.32
N ASP A 237 6.26 -9.36 -21.58
CA ASP A 237 5.34 -10.50 -21.74
C ASP A 237 4.07 -10.39 -20.88
N ILE A 238 3.89 -9.27 -20.15
CA ILE A 238 2.73 -9.07 -19.27
C ILE A 238 1.51 -8.61 -20.07
N ASP A 239 0.44 -9.39 -19.98
CA ASP A 239 -0.89 -8.97 -20.43
C ASP A 239 -1.57 -8.12 -19.35
N TRP A 240 -1.33 -6.80 -19.44
CA TRP A 240 -1.85 -5.81 -18.50
C TRP A 240 -3.38 -5.82 -18.40
N ILE A 241 -4.05 -6.02 -19.54
CA ILE A 241 -5.53 -6.05 -19.62
C ILE A 241 -6.06 -7.27 -18.85
N SER A 242 -5.48 -8.45 -19.11
CA SER A 242 -5.91 -9.66 -18.42
C SER A 242 -5.68 -9.59 -16.91
N ILE A 243 -4.64 -8.90 -16.44
CA ILE A 243 -4.42 -8.69 -15.01
C ILE A 243 -5.46 -7.71 -14.45
N GLU A 244 -5.70 -6.59 -15.13
CA GLU A 244 -6.66 -5.56 -14.69
C GLU A 244 -8.08 -6.11 -14.55
N TYR A 245 -8.50 -6.99 -15.47
CA TYR A 245 -9.82 -7.62 -15.39
C TYR A 245 -9.83 -8.95 -14.60
N LYS A 246 -8.72 -9.30 -13.92
CA LYS A 246 -8.55 -10.55 -13.18
C LYS A 246 -8.82 -11.81 -14.02
N ASN A 247 -8.45 -11.79 -15.29
CA ASN A 247 -8.61 -12.92 -16.20
C ASN A 247 -7.44 -13.93 -16.13
N ILE A 248 -6.40 -13.65 -15.33
CA ILE A 248 -5.28 -14.56 -15.08
C ILE A 248 -5.63 -15.47 -13.91
N ASP A 249 -5.61 -16.78 -14.13
CA ASP A 249 -5.77 -17.75 -13.04
C ASP A 249 -4.47 -17.85 -12.22
N ALA A 250 -4.45 -17.20 -11.06
CA ALA A 250 -3.32 -17.23 -10.13
C ALA A 250 -3.08 -18.65 -9.54
N GLY A 251 -4.08 -19.53 -9.59
CA GLY A 251 -3.95 -20.94 -9.24
C GLY A 251 -3.02 -21.66 -10.22
N ASN A 252 -3.16 -21.45 -11.51
CA ASN A 252 -2.28 -21.98 -12.56
C ASN A 252 -0.83 -21.46 -12.43
N LEU A 253 -0.64 -20.28 -11.83
CA LEU A 253 0.68 -19.76 -11.47
C LEU A 253 1.22 -20.35 -10.16
N GLY A 254 0.43 -21.15 -9.42
CA GLY A 254 0.81 -21.73 -8.12
C GLY A 254 0.78 -20.76 -6.94
N ILE A 255 0.24 -19.54 -7.11
CA ILE A 255 0.10 -18.54 -6.03
C ILE A 255 -0.81 -19.07 -4.92
N LEU A 256 -1.97 -19.63 -5.27
CA LEU A 256 -2.92 -20.14 -4.28
C LEU A 256 -2.35 -21.26 -3.42
N ASP A 257 -1.44 -22.08 -3.94
CA ASP A 257 -0.77 -23.13 -3.17
C ASP A 257 0.21 -22.57 -2.14
N ILE A 258 0.89 -21.47 -2.49
CA ILE A 258 1.76 -20.74 -1.55
C ILE A 258 0.90 -20.15 -0.41
N LEU A 259 -0.23 -19.53 -0.72
CA LEU A 259 -1.13 -18.94 0.28
C LEU A 259 -1.71 -20.00 1.22
N LYS A 260 -2.08 -21.18 0.72
CA LYS A 260 -2.60 -22.31 1.53
C LYS A 260 -1.56 -22.84 2.51
N ARG A 261 -0.30 -22.99 2.09
CA ARG A 261 0.80 -23.50 2.95
C ARG A 261 1.05 -22.61 4.16
N ASN A 262 0.92 -21.29 3.99
CA ASN A 262 1.25 -20.31 5.02
C ASN A 262 0.07 -19.94 5.92
N ARG A 263 -1.19 -20.24 5.54
CA ARG A 263 -2.38 -20.04 6.41
C ARG A 263 -2.28 -20.78 7.74
N ASN A 264 -1.66 -21.94 7.77
CA ASN A 264 -1.51 -22.76 8.99
C ASN A 264 -0.53 -22.17 10.02
N ASN A 265 0.23 -21.13 9.64
CA ASN A 265 1.24 -20.50 10.49
C ASN A 265 0.77 -19.16 11.10
N ASN A 266 -0.39 -18.63 10.68
CA ASN A 266 -0.89 -17.36 11.17
C ASN A 266 -1.66 -17.55 12.49
N LYS A 267 -1.01 -17.23 13.61
CA LYS A 267 -1.68 -16.98 14.88
C LYS A 267 -2.58 -15.77 14.74
N ILE A 268 -3.88 -15.94 15.04
CA ILE A 268 -4.83 -14.85 15.23
C ILE A 268 -4.28 -13.92 16.30
N LEU A 269 -4.13 -12.64 15.96
CA LEU A 269 -3.74 -11.61 16.93
C LEU A 269 -4.83 -11.53 18.00
N GLU A 270 -4.44 -11.78 19.26
CA GLU A 270 -5.33 -11.75 20.42
C GLU A 270 -5.83 -10.34 20.69
N ASP A 271 -7.11 -10.27 21.09
CA ASP A 271 -7.80 -9.09 21.57
C ASP A 271 -7.05 -8.41 22.71
N PHE A 272 -6.68 -7.15 22.52
CA PHE A 272 -6.17 -6.30 23.58
C PHE A 272 -7.27 -5.94 24.58
N ASN A 273 -7.13 -6.38 25.81
CA ASN A 273 -8.07 -6.17 26.91
C ASN A 273 -8.00 -4.73 27.44
N PHE A 274 -8.95 -3.87 27.09
CA PHE A 274 -8.95 -2.43 27.33
C PHE A 274 -9.70 -2.00 28.62
N LYS A 275 -10.15 -2.92 29.45
CA LYS A 275 -11.10 -2.67 30.57
C LYS A 275 -10.61 -1.80 31.74
N SER A 276 -9.34 -1.43 31.84
CA SER A 276 -8.82 -0.79 33.10
C SER A 276 -8.61 0.73 33.08
N LYS A 277 -9.08 1.46 32.04
CA LYS A 277 -8.85 2.92 31.91
C LYS A 277 -10.12 3.75 31.61
N ILE A 278 -11.29 3.23 31.93
CA ILE A 278 -12.61 3.75 31.48
C ILE A 278 -12.86 5.21 31.92
N ASP A 279 -12.58 5.59 33.16
CA ASP A 279 -12.97 6.91 33.67
C ASP A 279 -12.18 8.07 33.07
N LYS A 280 -10.88 7.86 32.77
CA LYS A 280 -10.06 8.89 32.12
C LYS A 280 -10.45 9.13 30.67
N TYR A 281 -10.98 8.11 29.99
CA TYR A 281 -11.41 8.20 28.61
C TYR A 281 -12.77 8.85 28.45
N ASN A 282 -13.69 8.73 29.41
CA ASN A 282 -15.02 9.32 29.36
C ASN A 282 -14.98 10.86 29.24
N ASN A 283 -14.09 11.54 29.94
CA ASN A 283 -13.93 12.98 29.84
C ASN A 283 -13.43 13.41 28.45
N ILE A 284 -12.52 12.64 27.85
CA ILE A 284 -11.99 12.90 26.50
C ILE A 284 -13.08 12.62 25.45
N LEU A 285 -13.82 11.52 25.57
CA LEU A 285 -14.94 11.18 24.70
C LEU A 285 -16.03 12.25 24.71
N ASN A 286 -16.40 12.75 25.89
CA ASN A 286 -17.37 13.81 26.05
C ASN A 286 -16.92 15.09 25.34
N LYS A 287 -15.63 15.43 25.42
CA LYS A 287 -15.05 16.58 24.69
C LYS A 287 -15.12 16.36 23.18
N ILE A 288 -14.66 15.21 22.68
CA ILE A 288 -14.66 14.83 21.26
C ILE A 288 -16.07 14.91 20.67
N ASN A 289 -17.06 14.35 21.39
CA ASN A 289 -18.45 14.30 20.94
C ASN A 289 -19.12 15.69 20.99
N LYS A 290 -18.82 16.47 22.03
CA LYS A 290 -19.34 17.85 22.17
C LYS A 290 -18.79 18.78 21.07
N GLU A 291 -17.52 18.65 20.71
CA GLU A 291 -16.86 19.44 19.67
C GLU A 291 -17.15 18.89 18.26
N ASN A 292 -17.88 17.78 18.13
CA ASN A 292 -18.23 17.14 16.84
C ASN A 292 -17.01 16.92 15.92
N ILE A 293 -15.87 16.56 16.48
CA ILE A 293 -14.59 16.43 15.76
C ILE A 293 -14.69 15.43 14.59
N PHE A 294 -15.48 14.37 14.75
CA PHE A 294 -15.65 13.31 13.75
C PHE A 294 -17.01 13.33 13.04
N LYS A 295 -17.73 14.46 13.01
CA LYS A 295 -19.10 14.55 12.47
C LYS A 295 -19.29 14.06 11.04
N ASN A 296 -18.25 14.08 10.22
CA ASN A 296 -18.33 13.76 8.78
C ASN A 296 -17.91 12.34 8.43
N PHE A 297 -17.74 11.44 9.40
CA PHE A 297 -17.40 10.06 9.18
C PHE A 297 -18.64 9.18 8.91
N PHE A 298 -19.42 9.58 7.91
CA PHE A 298 -20.48 8.75 7.34
C PHE A 298 -20.28 8.67 5.83
N TYR A 299 -20.33 7.47 5.29
CA TYR A 299 -20.20 7.21 3.86
C TYR A 299 -20.99 5.97 3.47
N ASN A 300 -21.68 6.04 2.34
CA ASN A 300 -22.33 4.93 1.70
C ASN A 300 -22.00 4.99 0.21
N TYR A 301 -21.25 4.01 -0.28
CA TYR A 301 -20.80 3.94 -1.67
C TYR A 301 -21.96 3.89 -2.67
N ILE A 302 -23.06 3.19 -2.33
CA ILE A 302 -24.23 3.07 -3.20
C ILE A 302 -24.91 4.43 -3.36
N ASP A 303 -25.07 5.17 -2.28
CA ASP A 303 -25.67 6.51 -2.32
C ASP A 303 -24.77 7.48 -3.07
N ASP A 304 -23.44 7.36 -2.94
CA ASP A 304 -22.48 8.23 -3.59
C ASP A 304 -22.46 8.03 -5.11
N LYS A 305 -22.57 6.79 -5.58
CA LYS A 305 -22.70 6.47 -7.02
C LYS A 305 -24.00 6.95 -7.65
N ASN A 306 -25.05 7.06 -6.85
CA ASN A 306 -26.38 7.45 -7.32
C ASN A 306 -26.65 8.96 -7.19
N LYS A 307 -25.64 9.76 -6.87
CA LYS A 307 -25.75 11.22 -6.89
C LYS A 307 -25.63 11.78 -8.30
N ASP A 308 -26.48 12.75 -8.63
CA ASP A 308 -26.30 13.57 -9.82
C ASP A 308 -25.13 14.57 -9.65
N ASP A 309 -24.78 15.30 -10.71
CA ASP A 309 -23.73 16.32 -10.69
C ASP A 309 -23.99 17.44 -9.67
N ASN A 310 -25.23 17.55 -9.13
CA ASN A 310 -25.65 18.50 -8.11
C ASN A 310 -25.67 17.87 -6.68
N GLY A 311 -25.31 16.60 -6.55
CA GLY A 311 -25.26 15.90 -5.26
C GLY A 311 -26.58 15.33 -4.75
N ASN A 312 -27.64 15.27 -5.58
CA ASN A 312 -28.92 14.67 -5.21
C ASN A 312 -28.89 13.15 -5.41
N ILE A 313 -29.43 12.40 -4.44
CA ILE A 313 -29.50 10.94 -4.48
C ILE A 313 -30.72 10.51 -5.32
N PHE A 314 -30.50 9.75 -6.39
CA PHE A 314 -31.57 9.02 -7.07
C PHE A 314 -32.02 7.85 -6.20
N SER A 315 -33.23 7.92 -5.64
CA SER A 315 -33.83 6.77 -4.99
C SER A 315 -34.14 5.71 -6.04
N ILE A 316 -33.48 4.57 -5.96
CA ILE A 316 -33.95 3.35 -6.65
C ILE A 316 -35.26 2.99 -5.94
N LYS A 317 -36.41 3.26 -6.60
CA LYS A 317 -37.67 2.68 -6.15
C LYS A 317 -37.57 1.18 -6.43
N ASP A 318 -37.72 0.40 -5.36
CA ASP A 318 -37.91 -1.04 -5.46
C ASP A 318 -39.09 -1.31 -6.41
N GLU A 319 -38.83 -1.94 -7.58
CA GLU A 319 -39.82 -2.62 -8.39
C GLU A 319 -39.82 -4.12 -8.06
#